data_d1c17739f549f145917eb3012ad176d8
#
_entry.id   d1c17739f549f145917eb3012ad176d8
#
_cell.length_a   1.000
_cell.length_b   1.000
_cell.length_c   1.000
_cell.angle_alpha   90.00
_cell.angle_beta   90.00
_cell.angle_gamma   90.00
#
_symmetry.space_group_name_H-M   'P 1'
#
loop_
_entity.id
_entity.type
_entity.pdbx_description
1 polymer ?
#
loop_
_entity_poly.entity_id
_entity_poly.type
_entity_poly.pdbx_seq_one_letter_code
_entity_poly.pdbx_strand_id
1 'polypeptide(L)'
;EALKLMQRYMGDIYNLTTVNHDHLFASILRLIPFRKINEFDLRRRVFLTAIQIQKNSDLNLHHSLKEDQIHLLTDDRYHKANDFITVALEKGNINKENGYFRKDQSKFSSPYDFHLARIENPIDVIANAVEPLRDLQRKVRRLASQPSFWIRRKVANFLMQEAVKEYQKDYETFSVEGESKPLDVGMPFLIKGKSKNVGVVLSHGYMAAPLEVKELALYLGQKGFWVYVPRLRGHGTSPDDLAIRSYLDWVNSIDRGYAIISSICKNVVMGGFSTGAGLALDLAARVQQVAGVFAVAAPMRLKDFSSKFVPAVDMWNRIMDKTYRVGPKMEFVDNKPENPHINYSRNPISGIREIERLMDDLEPKLPKMNVPALIVQSSRDPVVDPKGSRKIFDLIGTNEKQYVLFNFDRHGILLGDGSQRVHKTISEFLEQF
;
A
#
# COMPACT_ATOMS: atom_id res chain seq x y z
N GLU A 1 -40.79 17.95 -30.59
CA GLU A 1 -39.46 17.95 -31.23
C GLU A 1 -38.44 18.82 -30.46
N ALA A 2 -38.77 20.09 -30.17
CA ALA A 2 -37.85 21.02 -29.43
C ALA A 2 -37.42 20.50 -28.05
N LEU A 3 -38.36 19.89 -27.29
CA LEU A 3 -38.03 19.31 -25.98
C LEU A 3 -37.03 18.12 -26.07
N LYS A 4 -37.22 17.27 -27.09
CA LYS A 4 -36.31 16.13 -27.36
C LYS A 4 -34.94 16.62 -27.79
N LEU A 5 -34.87 17.65 -28.63
CA LEU A 5 -33.61 18.27 -29.05
C LEU A 5 -32.88 18.89 -27.89
N MET A 6 -33.58 19.64 -27.02
CA MET A 6 -33.04 20.23 -25.84
C MET A 6 -32.53 19.18 -24.85
N GLN A 7 -33.26 18.09 -24.62
CA GLN A 7 -32.84 16.99 -23.77
C GLN A 7 -31.57 16.31 -24.31
N ARG A 8 -31.48 16.13 -25.65
CA ARG A 8 -30.29 15.59 -26.29
C ARG A 8 -29.10 16.53 -26.14
N TYR A 9 -29.31 17.82 -26.43
CA TYR A 9 -28.25 18.85 -26.27
C TYR A 9 -27.76 18.95 -24.85
N MET A 10 -28.65 18.97 -23.85
CA MET A 10 -28.26 18.94 -22.42
C MET A 10 -27.53 17.64 -22.08
N GLY A 11 -27.96 16.50 -22.60
CA GLY A 11 -27.27 15.22 -22.42
C GLY A 11 -25.84 15.27 -22.94
N ASP A 12 -25.63 15.84 -24.12
CA ASP A 12 -24.31 15.97 -24.74
C ASP A 12 -23.39 16.91 -23.94
N ILE A 13 -23.94 18.03 -23.42
CA ILE A 13 -23.19 18.94 -22.51
C ILE A 13 -22.75 18.21 -21.24
N TYR A 14 -23.65 17.48 -20.58
CA TYR A 14 -23.31 16.75 -19.35
C TYR A 14 -22.31 15.61 -19.61
N ASN A 15 -22.35 14.97 -20.77
CA ASN A 15 -21.37 13.96 -21.14
C ASN A 15 -19.95 14.51 -21.29
N LEU A 16 -19.79 15.82 -21.50
CA LEU A 16 -18.50 16.50 -21.51
C LEU A 16 -17.98 16.81 -20.09
N THR A 17 -18.78 16.60 -19.05
CA THR A 17 -18.34 16.85 -17.67
C THR A 17 -17.16 15.97 -17.30
N THR A 18 -16.04 16.59 -16.93
CA THR A 18 -14.86 15.89 -16.42
C THR A 18 -15.10 15.43 -15.00
N VAL A 19 -15.27 14.13 -14.81
CA VAL A 19 -15.47 13.51 -13.49
C VAL A 19 -14.17 13.51 -12.71
N ASN A 20 -14.21 13.96 -11.46
CA ASN A 20 -13.09 13.94 -10.50
C ASN A 20 -13.50 13.26 -9.18
N HIS A 21 -12.58 13.22 -8.20
CA HIS A 21 -12.83 12.63 -6.88
C HIS A 21 -13.99 13.27 -6.14
N ASP A 22 -14.12 14.61 -6.20
CA ASP A 22 -15.17 15.35 -5.48
C ASP A 22 -16.56 14.93 -5.97
N HIS A 23 -16.72 14.73 -7.27
CA HIS A 23 -17.96 14.20 -7.85
C HIS A 23 -18.31 12.82 -7.28
N LEU A 24 -17.29 11.95 -7.10
CA LEU A 24 -17.51 10.60 -6.53
C LEU A 24 -17.87 10.66 -5.06
N PHE A 25 -17.11 11.46 -4.27
CA PHE A 25 -17.38 11.64 -2.85
C PHE A 25 -18.76 12.25 -2.61
N ALA A 26 -19.09 13.32 -3.32
CA ALA A 26 -20.38 14.02 -3.19
C ALA A 26 -21.57 13.11 -3.56
N SER A 27 -21.45 12.38 -4.69
CA SER A 27 -22.51 11.47 -5.15
C SER A 27 -22.69 10.27 -4.20
N ILE A 28 -21.59 9.67 -3.70
CA ILE A 28 -21.66 8.59 -2.71
C ILE A 28 -22.30 9.12 -1.42
N LEU A 29 -21.83 10.25 -0.90
CA LEU A 29 -22.35 10.84 0.34
C LEU A 29 -23.86 11.14 0.23
N ARG A 30 -24.30 11.70 -0.90
CA ARG A 30 -25.71 11.98 -1.16
C ARG A 30 -26.55 10.70 -1.14
N LEU A 31 -26.10 9.64 -1.81
CA LEU A 31 -26.86 8.41 -2.03
C LEU A 31 -26.73 7.35 -0.93
N ILE A 32 -25.81 7.49 0.01
CA ILE A 32 -25.72 6.60 1.18
C ILE A 32 -27.01 6.73 2.01
N PRO A 33 -27.76 5.63 2.26
CA PRO A 33 -28.99 5.66 3.04
C PRO A 33 -28.75 5.74 4.55
N PHE A 34 -27.52 5.52 5.01
CA PHE A 34 -27.18 5.45 6.43
C PHE A 34 -26.94 6.85 7.01
N ARG A 35 -27.46 7.11 8.21
CA ARG A 35 -27.22 8.39 8.90
C ARG A 35 -25.80 8.52 9.44
N LYS A 36 -25.19 7.41 9.87
CA LYS A 36 -23.80 7.36 10.39
C LYS A 36 -22.91 6.69 9.36
N ILE A 37 -21.80 7.34 9.04
CA ILE A 37 -20.85 6.93 8.02
C ILE A 37 -19.46 6.93 8.64
N ASN A 38 -18.75 5.81 8.52
CA ASN A 38 -17.34 5.75 8.86
C ASN A 38 -16.52 6.32 7.69
N GLU A 39 -15.49 7.12 7.98
CA GLU A 39 -14.63 7.73 6.96
C GLU A 39 -14.04 6.69 6.01
N PHE A 40 -13.46 5.61 6.54
CA PHE A 40 -12.86 4.55 5.72
C PHE A 40 -13.90 3.80 4.88
N ASP A 41 -15.14 3.69 5.35
CA ASP A 41 -16.22 3.12 4.55
C ASP A 41 -16.57 4.03 3.36
N LEU A 42 -16.62 5.35 3.57
CA LEU A 42 -16.81 6.32 2.49
C LEU A 42 -15.65 6.23 1.47
N ARG A 43 -14.40 6.24 1.93
CA ARG A 43 -13.20 6.14 1.09
C ARG A 43 -13.19 4.83 0.27
N ARG A 44 -13.56 3.69 0.86
CA ARG A 44 -13.66 2.40 0.18
C ARG A 44 -14.73 2.41 -0.93
N ARG A 45 -15.87 3.07 -0.72
CA ARG A 45 -16.92 3.20 -1.74
C ARG A 45 -16.44 4.05 -2.91
N VAL A 46 -15.79 5.17 -2.63
CA VAL A 46 -15.18 6.02 -3.67
C VAL A 46 -14.10 5.26 -4.43
N PHE A 47 -13.21 4.55 -3.75
CA PHE A 47 -12.21 3.68 -4.38
C PHE A 47 -12.85 2.68 -5.34
N LEU A 48 -13.84 1.90 -4.88
CA LEU A 48 -14.52 0.93 -5.74
C LEU A 48 -15.25 1.59 -6.92
N THR A 49 -15.81 2.78 -6.73
CA THR A 49 -16.45 3.54 -7.81
C THR A 49 -15.40 3.97 -8.84
N ALA A 50 -14.28 4.53 -8.39
CA ALA A 50 -13.18 4.95 -9.26
C ALA A 50 -12.67 3.78 -10.12
N ILE A 51 -12.40 2.62 -9.50
CA ILE A 51 -11.98 1.41 -10.23
C ILE A 51 -13.03 0.97 -11.26
N GLN A 52 -14.32 1.06 -10.94
CA GLN A 52 -15.37 0.64 -11.88
C GLN A 52 -15.55 1.60 -13.06
N ILE A 53 -15.29 2.91 -12.86
CA ILE A 53 -15.42 3.90 -13.94
C ILE A 53 -14.17 3.99 -14.81
N GLN A 54 -12.99 3.66 -14.29
CA GLN A 54 -11.76 3.56 -15.09
C GLN A 54 -11.90 2.61 -16.30
N LYS A 55 -12.77 1.61 -16.19
CA LYS A 55 -13.07 0.64 -17.26
C LYS A 55 -14.14 1.14 -18.24
N ASN A 56 -14.71 2.32 -18.02
CA ASN A 56 -15.76 2.89 -18.86
C ASN A 56 -15.19 3.96 -19.79
N SER A 57 -15.16 3.68 -21.10
CA SER A 57 -14.63 4.59 -22.14
C SER A 57 -15.51 5.83 -22.39
N ASP A 58 -16.78 5.81 -21.92
CA ASP A 58 -17.74 6.87 -22.26
C ASP A 58 -17.73 8.06 -21.28
N LEU A 59 -16.92 7.98 -20.21
CA LEU A 59 -16.80 9.04 -19.23
C LEU A 59 -15.49 9.82 -19.39
N ASN A 60 -15.60 11.15 -19.41
CA ASN A 60 -14.44 12.02 -19.32
C ASN A 60 -13.92 12.00 -17.88
N LEU A 61 -12.81 11.31 -17.64
CA LEU A 61 -12.18 11.23 -16.32
C LEU A 61 -11.04 12.21 -16.22
N HIS A 62 -10.97 12.94 -15.09
CA HIS A 62 -9.80 13.69 -14.71
C HIS A 62 -8.59 12.76 -14.62
N HIS A 63 -7.39 13.23 -14.99
CA HIS A 63 -6.17 12.40 -15.02
C HIS A 63 -5.92 11.67 -13.71
N SER A 64 -6.13 12.31 -12.57
CA SER A 64 -5.94 11.70 -11.25
C SER A 64 -6.85 10.49 -10.97
N LEU A 65 -8.01 10.39 -11.63
CA LEU A 65 -8.87 9.20 -11.55
C LEU A 65 -8.40 8.07 -12.48
N LYS A 66 -7.48 8.33 -13.41
CA LYS A 66 -6.92 7.31 -14.31
C LYS A 66 -5.73 6.57 -13.71
N GLU A 67 -5.14 7.13 -12.66
CA GLU A 67 -4.00 6.57 -11.93
C GLU A 67 -4.43 5.54 -10.87
N ASP A 68 -3.46 4.96 -10.15
CA ASP A 68 -3.73 4.06 -9.02
C ASP A 68 -4.41 4.83 -7.87
N GLN A 69 -5.48 4.26 -7.34
CA GLN A 69 -6.32 4.87 -6.30
C GLN A 69 -6.04 4.33 -4.90
N ILE A 70 -4.97 3.57 -4.70
CA ILE A 70 -4.67 2.91 -3.42
C ILE A 70 -4.49 3.90 -2.27
N HIS A 71 -4.01 5.13 -2.56
CA HIS A 71 -3.86 6.21 -1.60
C HIS A 71 -5.16 6.54 -0.83
N LEU A 72 -6.34 6.34 -1.46
CA LEU A 72 -7.64 6.52 -0.80
C LEU A 72 -7.86 5.54 0.35
N LEU A 73 -7.18 4.40 0.35
CA LEU A 73 -7.30 3.34 1.34
C LEU A 73 -6.17 3.34 2.38
N THR A 74 -5.22 4.25 2.26
CA THR A 74 -4.05 4.42 3.12
C THR A 74 -3.96 5.86 3.66
N ASP A 75 -2.90 6.56 3.35
CA ASP A 75 -2.52 7.87 3.87
C ASP A 75 -3.17 9.08 3.18
N ASP A 76 -3.96 8.84 2.13
CA ASP A 76 -4.57 9.91 1.30
C ASP A 76 -3.55 10.99 0.87
N ARG A 77 -2.34 10.56 0.48
CA ARG A 77 -1.18 11.42 0.18
C ARG A 77 -1.44 12.56 -0.82
N TYR A 78 -2.53 12.48 -1.58
CA TYR A 78 -2.98 13.54 -2.49
C TYR A 78 -4.16 14.34 -1.93
N HIS A 79 -4.49 14.19 -0.65
CA HIS A 79 -5.52 14.92 0.10
C HIS A 79 -6.93 14.86 -0.51
N LYS A 80 -7.24 13.87 -1.36
CA LYS A 80 -8.54 13.81 -2.06
C LYS A 80 -9.71 13.57 -1.14
N ALA A 81 -9.56 12.70 -0.15
CA ALA A 81 -10.59 12.46 0.86
C ALA A 81 -10.60 13.58 1.91
N ASN A 82 -9.43 13.98 2.39
CA ASN A 82 -9.29 14.97 3.44
C ASN A 82 -9.87 16.33 3.04
N ASP A 83 -9.52 16.85 1.85
CA ASP A 83 -10.00 18.13 1.35
C ASP A 83 -11.53 18.12 1.19
N PHE A 84 -12.08 17.06 0.59
CA PHE A 84 -13.52 16.90 0.45
C PHE A 84 -14.23 16.86 1.82
N ILE A 85 -13.73 16.07 2.76
CA ILE A 85 -14.30 15.91 4.11
C ILE A 85 -14.25 17.24 4.86
N THR A 86 -13.15 17.99 4.76
CA THR A 86 -12.99 19.31 5.38
C THR A 86 -14.10 20.28 4.90
N VAL A 87 -14.29 20.40 3.60
CA VAL A 87 -15.36 21.24 3.03
C VAL A 87 -16.74 20.75 3.46
N ALA A 88 -16.98 19.43 3.47
CA ALA A 88 -18.26 18.88 3.87
C ALA A 88 -18.59 19.14 5.35
N LEU A 89 -17.59 19.16 6.24
CA LEU A 89 -17.71 19.55 7.64
C LEU A 89 -17.98 21.06 7.79
N GLU A 90 -17.20 21.91 7.13
CA GLU A 90 -17.34 23.36 7.15
C GLU A 90 -18.72 23.83 6.68
N LYS A 91 -19.27 23.15 5.66
CA LYS A 91 -20.60 23.48 5.10
C LYS A 91 -21.75 22.76 5.82
N GLY A 92 -21.45 21.96 6.83
CA GLY A 92 -22.45 21.24 7.64
C GLY A 92 -23.19 20.13 6.86
N ASN A 93 -22.63 19.63 5.76
CA ASN A 93 -23.18 18.45 5.06
C ASN A 93 -23.01 17.17 5.89
N ILE A 94 -21.95 17.14 6.71
CA ILE A 94 -21.66 16.12 7.69
C ILE A 94 -21.20 16.76 9.01
N ASN A 95 -21.45 16.09 10.12
CA ASN A 95 -20.94 16.45 11.44
C ASN A 95 -20.18 15.28 12.03
N LYS A 96 -19.06 15.51 12.73
CA LYS A 96 -18.26 14.46 13.35
C LYS A 96 -18.81 14.15 14.75
N GLU A 97 -19.25 12.92 14.96
CA GLU A 97 -19.78 12.41 16.23
C GLU A 97 -19.14 11.04 16.56
N ASN A 98 -18.41 10.94 17.67
CA ASN A 98 -17.84 9.67 18.17
C ASN A 98 -17.07 8.85 17.10
N GLY A 99 -16.26 9.51 16.27
CA GLY A 99 -15.47 8.84 15.21
C GLY A 99 -16.23 8.46 13.94
N TYR A 100 -17.50 8.88 13.84
CA TYR A 100 -18.35 8.74 12.65
C TYR A 100 -18.77 10.11 12.12
N PHE A 101 -19.10 10.15 10.85
CA PHE A 101 -19.77 11.27 10.23
C PHE A 101 -21.28 11.05 10.27
N ARG A 102 -22.02 12.03 10.77
CA ARG A 102 -23.48 12.11 10.69
C ARG A 102 -23.86 13.01 9.53
N LYS A 103 -24.55 12.44 8.55
CA LYS A 103 -25.04 13.18 7.37
C LYS A 103 -26.24 14.04 7.74
N ASP A 104 -26.22 15.31 7.34
CA ASP A 104 -27.42 16.18 7.34
C ASP A 104 -28.23 15.90 6.07
N GLN A 105 -29.39 15.25 6.26
CA GLN A 105 -30.26 14.88 5.15
C GLN A 105 -30.87 16.09 4.45
N SER A 106 -31.11 17.20 5.18
CA SER A 106 -31.74 18.41 4.63
C SER A 106 -30.88 19.07 3.58
N LYS A 107 -29.56 18.94 3.66
CA LYS A 107 -28.60 19.48 2.70
C LYS A 107 -28.62 18.79 1.33
N PHE A 108 -29.33 17.67 1.18
CA PHE A 108 -29.39 16.86 -0.06
C PHE A 108 -30.81 16.70 -0.60
N SER A 109 -31.82 17.42 -0.10
CA SER A 109 -33.23 17.20 -0.38
C SER A 109 -33.99 18.40 -0.90
N SER A 110 -33.36 19.57 -1.03
CA SER A 110 -34.06 20.82 -1.40
C SER A 110 -34.09 21.13 -2.90
N PRO A 111 -35.19 21.59 -3.47
CA PRO A 111 -35.19 22.28 -4.76
C PRO A 111 -34.54 23.66 -4.57
N TYR A 112 -33.68 24.07 -5.52
CA TYR A 112 -32.69 25.13 -5.31
C TYR A 112 -33.04 26.50 -5.88
N ASP A 113 -32.74 27.53 -5.11
CA ASP A 113 -32.19 28.76 -5.64
C ASP A 113 -30.72 28.53 -6.00
N PHE A 114 -30.42 28.42 -7.29
CA PHE A 114 -29.12 27.96 -7.81
C PHE A 114 -27.96 28.91 -7.37
N HIS A 115 -28.20 30.16 -7.12
CA HIS A 115 -27.16 31.13 -6.72
C HIS A 115 -26.77 30.98 -5.25
N LEU A 116 -27.72 30.83 -4.35
CA LEU A 116 -27.43 30.60 -2.92
C LEU A 116 -26.83 29.21 -2.69
N ALA A 117 -27.33 28.17 -3.37
CA ALA A 117 -26.84 26.81 -3.24
C ALA A 117 -25.34 26.65 -3.56
N ARG A 118 -24.80 27.40 -4.54
CA ARG A 118 -23.36 27.32 -4.89
C ARG A 118 -22.44 27.74 -3.76
N ILE A 119 -22.82 28.71 -2.96
CA ILE A 119 -21.99 29.23 -1.86
C ILE A 119 -22.24 28.46 -0.56
N GLU A 120 -23.49 28.15 -0.27
CA GLU A 120 -23.91 27.54 0.99
C GLU A 120 -23.77 26.02 1.00
N ASN A 121 -23.97 25.37 -0.17
CA ASN A 121 -23.93 23.91 -0.29
C ASN A 121 -23.18 23.44 -1.56
N PRO A 122 -21.88 23.71 -1.68
CA PRO A 122 -21.10 23.29 -2.85
C PRO A 122 -21.08 21.78 -3.05
N ILE A 123 -21.18 20.98 -1.98
CA ILE A 123 -21.18 19.51 -2.05
C ILE A 123 -22.36 18.98 -2.88
N ASP A 124 -23.55 19.54 -2.68
CA ASP A 124 -24.71 19.11 -3.43
C ASP A 124 -24.69 19.61 -4.89
N VAL A 125 -24.15 20.80 -5.12
CA VAL A 125 -23.90 21.30 -6.49
C VAL A 125 -22.97 20.38 -7.27
N ILE A 126 -21.86 19.94 -6.64
CA ILE A 126 -20.92 18.97 -7.23
C ILE A 126 -21.62 17.64 -7.52
N ALA A 127 -22.45 17.14 -6.61
CA ALA A 127 -23.22 15.92 -6.84
C ALA A 127 -24.20 16.05 -8.01
N ASN A 128 -24.87 17.22 -8.14
CA ASN A 128 -25.81 17.52 -9.22
C ASN A 128 -25.12 17.62 -10.59
N ALA A 129 -23.86 18.10 -10.65
CA ALA A 129 -23.11 18.23 -11.89
C ALA A 129 -22.92 16.89 -12.64
N VAL A 130 -22.97 15.77 -11.94
CA VAL A 130 -22.80 14.42 -12.52
C VAL A 130 -24.07 13.58 -12.42
N GLU A 131 -25.18 14.13 -11.94
CA GLU A 131 -26.46 13.39 -11.84
C GLU A 131 -26.98 12.90 -13.20
N PRO A 132 -26.86 13.67 -14.31
CA PRO A 132 -27.30 13.21 -15.62
C PRO A 132 -26.48 12.05 -16.18
N LEU A 133 -25.29 11.77 -15.66
CA LEU A 133 -24.42 10.67 -16.09
C LEU A 133 -24.96 9.32 -15.58
N ARG A 134 -25.96 8.77 -16.27
CA ARG A 134 -26.75 7.60 -15.84
C ARG A 134 -25.89 6.39 -15.43
N ASP A 135 -24.84 6.08 -16.19
CA ASP A 135 -23.98 4.92 -15.91
C ASP A 135 -23.14 5.13 -14.65
N LEU A 136 -22.61 6.34 -14.44
CA LEU A 136 -21.95 6.71 -13.20
C LEU A 136 -22.93 6.59 -12.02
N GLN A 137 -24.11 7.20 -12.12
CA GLN A 137 -25.09 7.20 -11.03
C GLN A 137 -25.58 5.79 -10.68
N ARG A 138 -25.71 4.90 -11.66
CA ARG A 138 -26.07 3.48 -11.43
C ARG A 138 -24.99 2.78 -10.59
N LYS A 139 -23.70 2.96 -10.93
CA LYS A 139 -22.56 2.39 -10.19
C LYS A 139 -22.48 2.98 -8.77
N VAL A 140 -22.57 4.30 -8.64
CA VAL A 140 -22.58 5.02 -7.35
C VAL A 140 -23.72 4.51 -6.47
N ARG A 141 -24.96 4.49 -6.95
CA ARG A 141 -26.14 4.04 -6.19
C ARG A 141 -25.99 2.61 -5.70
N ARG A 142 -25.49 1.71 -6.58
CA ARG A 142 -25.24 0.31 -6.21
C ARG A 142 -24.22 0.17 -5.09
N LEU A 143 -23.15 0.97 -5.08
CA LEU A 143 -22.12 0.90 -4.04
C LEU A 143 -22.54 1.66 -2.77
N ALA A 144 -23.25 2.78 -2.92
CA ALA A 144 -23.73 3.58 -1.79
C ALA A 144 -24.74 2.81 -0.91
N SER A 145 -25.60 1.99 -1.49
CA SER A 145 -26.66 1.26 -0.77
C SER A 145 -26.18 -0.04 -0.10
N GLN A 146 -24.97 -0.55 -0.41
CA GLN A 146 -24.50 -1.82 0.15
C GLN A 146 -24.05 -1.68 1.61
N PRO A 147 -24.28 -2.71 2.44
CA PRO A 147 -23.69 -2.76 3.79
C PRO A 147 -22.17 -2.70 3.79
N SER A 148 -21.57 -2.06 4.80
CA SER A 148 -20.12 -1.83 4.90
C SER A 148 -19.30 -3.12 4.86
N PHE A 149 -19.81 -4.24 5.40
CA PHE A 149 -19.10 -5.52 5.36
C PHE A 149 -18.95 -6.08 3.93
N TRP A 150 -19.96 -5.85 3.05
CA TRP A 150 -19.86 -6.22 1.64
C TRP A 150 -18.87 -5.34 0.87
N ILE A 151 -18.84 -4.04 1.20
CA ILE A 151 -17.86 -3.10 0.63
C ILE A 151 -16.44 -3.54 1.00
N ARG A 152 -16.17 -3.82 2.30
CA ARG A 152 -14.88 -4.32 2.78
C ARG A 152 -14.48 -5.61 2.05
N ARG A 153 -15.39 -6.59 1.95
CA ARG A 153 -15.12 -7.85 1.25
C ARG A 153 -14.81 -7.64 -0.23
N LYS A 154 -15.50 -6.71 -0.91
CA LYS A 154 -15.23 -6.39 -2.31
C LYS A 154 -13.86 -5.76 -2.50
N VAL A 155 -13.47 -4.83 -1.64
CA VAL A 155 -12.12 -4.22 -1.68
C VAL A 155 -11.06 -5.30 -1.52
N ALA A 156 -11.13 -6.12 -0.47
CA ALA A 156 -10.16 -7.18 -0.22
C ALA A 156 -10.06 -8.16 -1.39
N ASN A 157 -11.19 -8.66 -1.88
CA ASN A 157 -11.22 -9.62 -3.00
C ASN A 157 -10.67 -9.01 -4.29
N PHE A 158 -11.05 -7.76 -4.60
CA PHE A 158 -10.56 -7.06 -5.78
C PHE A 158 -9.03 -6.92 -5.73
N LEU A 159 -8.49 -6.40 -4.63
CA LEU A 159 -7.05 -6.17 -4.49
C LEU A 159 -6.24 -7.47 -4.50
N MET A 160 -6.74 -8.54 -3.86
CA MET A 160 -6.08 -9.85 -3.93
C MET A 160 -6.06 -10.42 -5.35
N GLN A 161 -7.17 -10.30 -6.08
CA GLN A 161 -7.23 -10.77 -7.47
C GLN A 161 -6.32 -9.96 -8.39
N GLU A 162 -6.29 -8.64 -8.23
CA GLU A 162 -5.39 -7.78 -9.02
C GLU A 162 -3.92 -8.07 -8.71
N ALA A 163 -3.54 -8.31 -7.45
CA ALA A 163 -2.18 -8.66 -7.07
C ALA A 163 -1.69 -9.97 -7.75
N VAL A 164 -2.57 -10.99 -7.81
CA VAL A 164 -2.28 -12.25 -8.49
C VAL A 164 -2.16 -12.04 -10.00
N LYS A 165 -3.09 -11.31 -10.62
CA LYS A 165 -3.07 -11.04 -12.07
C LYS A 165 -1.85 -10.20 -12.47
N GLU A 166 -1.51 -9.18 -11.68
CA GLU A 166 -0.33 -8.35 -11.91
C GLU A 166 0.93 -9.21 -11.88
N TYR A 167 1.05 -10.10 -10.90
CA TYR A 167 2.19 -11.02 -10.82
C TYR A 167 2.26 -11.97 -12.02
N GLN A 168 1.15 -12.62 -12.38
CA GLN A 168 1.10 -13.51 -13.53
C GLN A 168 1.52 -12.80 -14.82
N LYS A 169 1.01 -11.58 -15.05
CA LYS A 169 1.38 -10.76 -16.21
C LYS A 169 2.86 -10.38 -16.19
N ASP A 170 3.37 -9.93 -15.03
CA ASP A 170 4.80 -9.59 -14.88
C ASP A 170 5.67 -10.85 -15.13
N TYR A 171 5.25 -12.02 -14.63
CA TYR A 171 5.97 -13.28 -14.82
C TYR A 171 5.99 -13.71 -16.29
N GLU A 172 4.86 -13.65 -16.99
CA GLU A 172 4.76 -13.92 -18.44
C GLU A 172 5.65 -12.97 -19.26
N THR A 173 5.79 -11.71 -18.82
CA THR A 173 6.54 -10.68 -19.55
C THR A 173 8.04 -10.75 -19.30
N PHE A 174 8.46 -11.05 -18.06
CA PHE A 174 9.84 -10.88 -17.61
C PHE A 174 10.54 -12.18 -17.20
N SER A 175 9.87 -13.34 -17.18
CA SER A 175 10.56 -14.58 -16.82
C SER A 175 11.62 -14.96 -17.85
N VAL A 176 12.77 -15.41 -17.37
CA VAL A 176 13.92 -15.84 -18.15
C VAL A 176 14.21 -17.29 -17.83
N GLU A 177 14.26 -18.15 -18.86
CA GLU A 177 14.56 -19.56 -18.70
C GLU A 177 15.95 -19.77 -18.07
N GLY A 178 16.02 -20.65 -17.08
CA GLY A 178 17.25 -20.94 -16.33
C GLY A 178 17.62 -19.89 -15.25
N GLU A 179 16.95 -18.73 -15.18
CA GLU A 179 17.21 -17.70 -14.17
C GLU A 179 16.02 -17.47 -13.23
N SER A 180 14.82 -17.33 -13.79
CA SER A 180 13.60 -17.09 -13.01
C SER A 180 13.24 -18.29 -12.15
N LYS A 181 12.76 -18.02 -10.93
CA LYS A 181 12.29 -19.06 -10.01
C LYS A 181 10.90 -19.54 -10.45
N PRO A 182 10.45 -20.75 -10.01
CA PRO A 182 9.07 -21.18 -10.26
C PRO A 182 8.02 -20.16 -9.83
N LEU A 183 6.89 -20.13 -10.54
CA LEU A 183 5.83 -19.15 -10.36
C LEU A 183 5.31 -19.06 -8.91
N ASP A 184 5.27 -20.18 -8.20
CA ASP A 184 4.77 -20.24 -6.81
C ASP A 184 5.68 -19.52 -5.80
N VAL A 185 6.97 -19.32 -6.13
CA VAL A 185 7.94 -18.60 -5.27
C VAL A 185 7.53 -17.14 -5.08
N GLY A 186 7.09 -16.48 -6.15
CA GLY A 186 6.69 -15.06 -6.15
C GLY A 186 5.20 -14.81 -5.90
N MET A 187 4.38 -15.85 -5.77
CA MET A 187 2.94 -15.71 -5.62
C MET A 187 2.56 -15.03 -4.27
N PRO A 188 1.84 -13.90 -4.29
CA PRO A 188 1.30 -13.33 -3.06
C PRO A 188 0.24 -14.28 -2.47
N PHE A 189 0.17 -14.37 -1.14
CA PHE A 189 -0.76 -15.30 -0.48
C PHE A 189 -1.34 -14.76 0.82
N LEU A 190 -2.46 -15.36 1.24
CA LEU A 190 -3.18 -15.04 2.46
C LEU A 190 -3.33 -16.31 3.33
N ILE A 191 -2.82 -16.26 4.54
CA ILE A 191 -3.08 -17.24 5.60
C ILE A 191 -4.27 -16.76 6.43
N LYS A 192 -5.29 -17.61 6.53
CA LYS A 192 -6.48 -17.30 7.32
C LYS A 192 -6.25 -17.67 8.78
N GLY A 193 -6.43 -16.71 9.67
CA GLY A 193 -6.40 -16.93 11.11
C GLY A 193 -7.75 -17.34 11.70
N LYS A 194 -7.76 -17.64 12.98
CA LYS A 194 -8.98 -18.00 13.74
C LYS A 194 -9.84 -16.77 14.08
N SER A 195 -9.19 -15.63 14.38
CA SER A 195 -9.85 -14.37 14.75
C SER A 195 -9.51 -13.27 13.76
N LYS A 196 -10.48 -12.40 13.48
CA LYS A 196 -10.28 -11.17 12.69
C LYS A 196 -9.92 -9.96 13.56
N ASN A 197 -9.52 -10.18 14.81
CA ASN A 197 -9.10 -9.09 15.67
C ASN A 197 -7.77 -8.48 15.18
N VAL A 198 -6.78 -9.33 14.93
CA VAL A 198 -5.45 -8.90 14.47
C VAL A 198 -5.14 -9.54 13.12
N GLY A 199 -4.69 -8.72 12.18
CA GLY A 199 -4.15 -9.16 10.91
C GLY A 199 -2.77 -8.54 10.67
N VAL A 200 -1.92 -9.28 10.00
CA VAL A 200 -0.53 -8.93 9.73
C VAL A 200 -0.32 -8.78 8.23
N VAL A 201 0.33 -7.71 7.80
CA VAL A 201 0.96 -7.62 6.48
C VAL A 201 2.45 -7.92 6.67
N LEU A 202 2.95 -8.97 6.03
CA LEU A 202 4.32 -9.44 6.20
C LEU A 202 5.09 -9.36 4.89
N SER A 203 6.07 -8.46 4.80
CA SER A 203 6.85 -8.20 3.60
C SER A 203 8.20 -8.94 3.60
N HIS A 204 8.56 -9.48 2.45
CA HIS A 204 9.87 -10.09 2.18
C HIS A 204 10.96 -9.05 1.88
N GLY A 205 12.23 -9.48 1.81
CA GLY A 205 13.39 -8.66 1.53
C GLY A 205 13.64 -8.39 0.03
N TYR A 206 14.65 -7.57 -0.24
CA TYR A 206 15.11 -7.23 -1.59
C TYR A 206 15.72 -8.44 -2.29
N MET A 207 15.52 -8.56 -3.59
CA MET A 207 15.89 -9.70 -4.46
C MET A 207 15.29 -11.06 -4.05
N ALA A 208 14.40 -11.07 -3.07
CA ALA A 208 13.71 -12.25 -2.58
C ALA A 208 12.28 -12.35 -3.17
N ALA A 209 11.41 -13.07 -2.48
CA ALA A 209 10.03 -13.28 -2.92
C ALA A 209 9.14 -13.64 -1.70
N PRO A 210 7.82 -13.66 -1.82
CA PRO A 210 6.89 -14.02 -0.74
C PRO A 210 7.24 -15.32 0.00
N LEU A 211 7.87 -16.29 -0.70
CA LEU A 211 8.29 -17.57 -0.10
C LEU A 211 9.29 -17.38 1.06
N GLU A 212 10.11 -16.32 1.07
CA GLU A 212 11.11 -16.03 2.10
C GLU A 212 10.52 -15.89 3.51
N VAL A 213 9.32 -15.39 3.61
CA VAL A 213 8.65 -15.15 4.91
C VAL A 213 7.51 -16.15 5.19
N LYS A 214 7.39 -17.19 4.36
CA LYS A 214 6.28 -18.15 4.44
C LYS A 214 6.26 -18.94 5.75
N GLU A 215 7.42 -19.34 6.29
CA GLU A 215 7.49 -20.09 7.55
C GLU A 215 6.93 -19.25 8.71
N LEU A 216 7.34 -18.00 8.81
CA LEU A 216 6.79 -17.07 9.81
C LEU A 216 5.29 -16.86 9.58
N ALA A 217 4.84 -16.65 8.34
CA ALA A 217 3.43 -16.47 8.02
C ALA A 217 2.58 -17.68 8.46
N LEU A 218 3.05 -18.90 8.20
CA LEU A 218 2.37 -20.13 8.63
C LEU A 218 2.34 -20.27 10.15
N TYR A 219 3.46 -19.98 10.83
CA TYR A 219 3.54 -19.98 12.28
C TYR A 219 2.54 -19.01 12.92
N LEU A 220 2.47 -17.77 12.42
CA LEU A 220 1.51 -16.77 12.90
C LEU A 220 0.06 -17.18 12.60
N GLY A 221 -0.19 -17.81 11.44
CA GLY A 221 -1.50 -18.37 11.10
C GLY A 221 -1.95 -19.47 12.07
N GLN A 222 -1.04 -20.36 12.49
CA GLN A 222 -1.30 -21.39 13.50
C GLN A 222 -1.62 -20.77 14.87
N LYS A 223 -1.02 -19.62 15.20
CA LYS A 223 -1.32 -18.83 16.39
C LYS A 223 -2.68 -18.10 16.30
N GLY A 224 -3.32 -18.09 15.14
CA GLY A 224 -4.66 -17.54 14.93
C GLY A 224 -4.71 -16.17 14.26
N PHE A 225 -3.57 -15.61 13.87
CA PHE A 225 -3.49 -14.34 13.15
C PHE A 225 -3.80 -14.50 11.65
N TRP A 226 -4.46 -13.53 11.06
CA TRP A 226 -4.54 -13.42 9.60
C TRP A 226 -3.24 -12.82 9.08
N VAL A 227 -2.63 -13.43 8.06
CA VAL A 227 -1.36 -12.94 7.52
C VAL A 227 -1.46 -12.84 6.00
N TYR A 228 -1.27 -11.64 5.47
CA TYR A 228 -1.13 -11.42 4.05
C TYR A 228 0.33 -11.12 3.70
N VAL A 229 0.86 -11.86 2.74
CA VAL A 229 2.22 -11.67 2.22
C VAL A 229 2.11 -11.12 0.81
N PRO A 230 2.32 -9.80 0.61
CA PRO A 230 2.37 -9.20 -0.72
C PRO A 230 3.64 -9.61 -1.46
N ARG A 231 3.59 -9.60 -2.78
CA ARG A 231 4.78 -9.57 -3.62
C ARG A 231 5.20 -8.11 -3.85
N LEU A 232 6.41 -7.76 -3.57
CA LEU A 232 6.99 -6.50 -4.00
C LEU A 232 7.20 -6.54 -5.51
N ARG A 233 6.77 -5.51 -6.23
CA ARG A 233 6.83 -5.49 -7.68
C ARG A 233 8.29 -5.63 -8.17
N GLY A 234 8.52 -6.38 -9.24
CA GLY A 234 9.85 -6.72 -9.73
C GLY A 234 10.52 -7.91 -9.03
N HIS A 235 9.89 -8.48 -7.98
CA HIS A 235 10.40 -9.65 -7.27
C HIS A 235 9.65 -10.92 -7.69
N GLY A 236 10.31 -12.08 -7.62
CA GLY A 236 9.74 -13.36 -8.02
C GLY A 236 9.61 -13.56 -9.55
N THR A 237 10.13 -12.66 -10.35
CA THR A 237 10.16 -12.66 -11.82
C THR A 237 11.60 -12.82 -12.31
N SER A 238 12.30 -11.71 -12.61
CA SER A 238 13.71 -11.69 -13.00
C SER A 238 14.42 -10.44 -12.49
N PRO A 239 15.76 -10.41 -12.45
CA PRO A 239 16.53 -9.21 -12.16
C PRO A 239 16.21 -8.03 -13.10
N ASP A 240 15.87 -8.32 -14.36
CA ASP A 240 15.54 -7.30 -15.37
C ASP A 240 14.21 -6.58 -15.04
N ASP A 241 13.20 -7.32 -14.55
CA ASP A 241 11.97 -6.70 -14.02
C ASP A 241 12.28 -5.82 -12.79
N LEU A 242 13.13 -6.30 -11.88
CA LEU A 242 13.52 -5.54 -10.70
C LEU A 242 14.28 -4.26 -11.06
N ALA A 243 15.13 -4.30 -12.10
CA ALA A 243 15.96 -3.19 -12.55
C ALA A 243 15.16 -1.95 -12.97
N ILE A 244 13.94 -2.13 -13.45
CA ILE A 244 13.06 -1.04 -13.93
C ILE A 244 12.06 -0.57 -12.88
N ARG A 245 12.07 -1.14 -11.66
CA ARG A 245 11.14 -0.77 -10.60
C ARG A 245 11.73 0.29 -9.68
N SER A 246 10.86 1.16 -9.18
CA SER A 246 11.17 2.12 -8.14
C SER A 246 10.75 1.62 -6.76
N TYR A 247 11.30 2.20 -5.70
CA TYR A 247 10.84 1.90 -4.33
C TYR A 247 9.36 2.28 -4.12
N LEU A 248 8.81 3.22 -4.89
CA LEU A 248 7.39 3.56 -4.84
C LEU A 248 6.48 2.43 -5.35
N ASP A 249 6.98 1.59 -6.28
CA ASP A 249 6.26 0.37 -6.69
C ASP A 249 6.16 -0.62 -5.51
N TRP A 250 7.21 -0.70 -4.69
CA TRP A 250 7.22 -1.53 -3.48
C TRP A 250 6.32 -0.95 -2.39
N VAL A 251 6.34 0.37 -2.18
CA VAL A 251 5.42 1.09 -1.30
C VAL A 251 3.96 0.79 -1.70
N ASN A 252 3.62 0.89 -2.97
CA ASN A 252 2.28 0.58 -3.47
C ASN A 252 1.89 -0.90 -3.22
N SER A 253 2.84 -1.84 -3.33
CA SER A 253 2.59 -3.25 -3.01
C SER A 253 2.20 -3.44 -1.53
N ILE A 254 2.88 -2.73 -0.63
CA ILE A 254 2.60 -2.75 0.81
C ILE A 254 1.29 -2.04 1.15
N ASP A 255 1.02 -0.89 0.53
CA ASP A 255 -0.24 -0.14 0.66
C ASP A 255 -1.45 -1.03 0.29
N ARG A 256 -1.35 -1.80 -0.80
CA ARG A 256 -2.38 -2.78 -1.17
C ARG A 256 -2.53 -3.89 -0.14
N GLY A 257 -1.41 -4.38 0.42
CA GLY A 257 -1.41 -5.34 1.52
C GLY A 257 -2.16 -4.82 2.75
N TYR A 258 -1.87 -3.59 3.16
CA TYR A 258 -2.59 -2.91 4.24
C TYR A 258 -4.09 -2.78 3.94
N ALA A 259 -4.46 -2.33 2.75
CA ALA A 259 -5.85 -2.17 2.35
C ALA A 259 -6.62 -3.51 2.35
N ILE A 260 -5.96 -4.62 1.97
CA ILE A 260 -6.53 -5.96 2.05
C ILE A 260 -6.82 -6.33 3.51
N ILE A 261 -5.80 -6.28 4.37
CA ILE A 261 -5.92 -6.72 5.77
C ILE A 261 -6.83 -5.79 6.57
N SER A 262 -6.78 -4.47 6.39
CA SER A 262 -7.68 -3.52 7.05
C SER A 262 -9.15 -3.66 6.60
N SER A 263 -9.37 -4.31 5.46
CA SER A 263 -10.71 -4.69 5.00
C SER A 263 -11.19 -6.02 5.60
N ILE A 264 -10.32 -6.83 6.17
CA ILE A 264 -10.63 -8.15 6.77
C ILE A 264 -10.63 -8.07 8.29
N CYS A 265 -9.57 -7.51 8.88
CA CYS A 265 -9.31 -7.48 10.31
C CYS A 265 -9.61 -6.11 10.94
N LYS A 266 -9.71 -6.07 12.27
CA LYS A 266 -9.94 -4.87 13.06
C LYS A 266 -8.65 -4.07 13.24
N ASN A 267 -7.60 -4.73 13.72
CA ASN A 267 -6.28 -4.17 13.96
C ASN A 267 -5.32 -4.70 12.89
N VAL A 268 -4.48 -3.83 12.36
CA VAL A 268 -3.46 -4.21 11.36
C VAL A 268 -2.08 -3.93 11.94
N VAL A 269 -1.26 -4.96 12.01
CA VAL A 269 0.16 -4.84 12.36
C VAL A 269 0.98 -5.02 11.08
N MET A 270 1.92 -4.10 10.87
CA MET A 270 2.85 -4.19 9.75
C MET A 270 4.08 -4.97 10.17
N GLY A 271 4.58 -5.83 9.31
CA GLY A 271 5.79 -6.58 9.55
C GLY A 271 6.62 -6.77 8.29
N GLY A 272 7.92 -6.93 8.46
CA GLY A 272 8.77 -7.19 7.32
C GLY A 272 10.18 -7.62 7.70
N PHE A 273 10.86 -8.13 6.68
CA PHE A 273 12.25 -8.57 6.76
C PHE A 273 13.12 -7.72 5.82
N SER A 274 14.27 -7.26 6.30
CA SER A 274 15.24 -6.49 5.51
C SER A 274 14.58 -5.26 4.85
N THR A 275 14.63 -5.09 3.55
CA THR A 275 13.93 -4.00 2.82
C THR A 275 12.43 -3.99 3.13
N GLY A 276 11.80 -5.16 3.26
CA GLY A 276 10.40 -5.26 3.68
C GLY A 276 10.14 -4.70 5.08
N ALA A 277 11.13 -4.76 5.98
CA ALA A 277 11.04 -4.10 7.28
C ALA A 277 11.07 -2.58 7.17
N GLY A 278 11.90 -2.02 6.29
CA GLY A 278 11.89 -0.59 5.97
C GLY A 278 10.53 -0.12 5.43
N LEU A 279 9.94 -0.89 4.51
CA LEU A 279 8.62 -0.61 3.96
C LEU A 279 7.50 -0.71 5.02
N ALA A 280 7.59 -1.66 5.95
CA ALA A 280 6.64 -1.79 7.06
C ALA A 280 6.70 -0.58 8.00
N LEU A 281 7.91 -0.09 8.31
CA LEU A 281 8.13 1.12 9.09
C LEU A 281 7.62 2.37 8.36
N ASP A 282 7.89 2.50 7.05
CA ASP A 282 7.39 3.61 6.23
C ASP A 282 5.86 3.71 6.28
N LEU A 283 5.16 2.60 6.07
CA LEU A 283 3.70 2.59 6.13
C LEU A 283 3.21 2.91 7.55
N ALA A 284 3.82 2.35 8.60
CA ALA A 284 3.44 2.64 9.99
C ALA A 284 3.65 4.12 10.37
N ALA A 285 4.62 4.79 9.76
CA ALA A 285 4.84 6.23 9.96
C ALA A 285 3.84 7.12 9.20
N ARG A 286 3.29 6.63 8.06
CA ARG A 286 2.35 7.39 7.20
C ARG A 286 0.89 7.15 7.56
N VAL A 287 0.53 5.95 8.01
CA VAL A 287 -0.86 5.52 8.22
C VAL A 287 -1.15 5.39 9.71
N GLN A 288 -1.84 6.39 10.27
CA GLN A 288 -2.14 6.50 11.71
C GLN A 288 -2.98 5.32 12.29
N GLN A 289 -3.66 4.55 11.44
CA GLN A 289 -4.53 3.45 11.83
C GLN A 289 -3.80 2.09 11.93
N VAL A 290 -2.51 2.07 11.66
CA VAL A 290 -1.68 0.90 11.95
C VAL A 290 -1.66 0.68 13.46
N ALA A 291 -1.90 -0.55 13.91
CA ALA A 291 -1.94 -0.87 15.33
C ALA A 291 -0.54 -1.05 15.93
N GLY A 292 0.42 -1.51 15.13
CA GLY A 292 1.81 -1.71 15.54
C GLY A 292 2.70 -2.14 14.39
N VAL A 293 4.00 -2.20 14.60
CA VAL A 293 4.98 -2.62 13.58
C VAL A 293 6.07 -3.49 14.18
N PHE A 294 6.47 -4.54 13.45
CA PHE A 294 7.72 -5.24 13.74
C PHE A 294 8.65 -5.23 12.52
N ALA A 295 9.93 -4.98 12.75
CA ALA A 295 10.95 -4.85 11.73
C ALA A 295 12.12 -5.78 12.03
N VAL A 296 12.34 -6.75 11.13
CA VAL A 296 13.40 -7.76 11.28
C VAL A 296 14.54 -7.42 10.34
N ALA A 297 15.74 -7.24 10.86
CA ALA A 297 16.97 -6.91 10.13
C ALA A 297 16.79 -5.71 9.18
N ALA A 298 16.12 -4.64 9.66
CA ALA A 298 15.85 -3.45 8.88
C ALA A 298 17.11 -2.65 8.60
N PRO A 299 17.45 -2.34 7.34
CA PRO A 299 18.57 -1.48 7.01
C PRO A 299 18.26 -0.02 7.29
N MET A 300 19.28 0.78 7.67
CA MET A 300 19.12 2.22 7.89
C MET A 300 19.81 3.06 6.82
N ARG A 301 20.96 2.62 6.32
CA ARG A 301 21.71 3.26 5.22
C ARG A 301 22.54 2.22 4.49
N LEU A 302 22.86 2.52 3.23
CA LEU A 302 23.72 1.63 2.42
C LEU A 302 25.15 1.47 2.98
N LYS A 303 25.61 2.33 3.88
CA LYS A 303 26.83 2.06 4.64
C LYS A 303 26.72 0.76 5.44
N ASP A 304 25.50 0.35 5.77
CA ASP A 304 25.20 -0.91 6.43
C ASP A 304 25.19 -2.09 5.44
N PHE A 305 24.82 -1.83 4.19
CA PHE A 305 24.94 -2.75 3.05
C PHE A 305 26.34 -2.73 2.40
N SER A 306 27.12 -1.67 2.60
CA SER A 306 28.25 -1.31 1.73
C SER A 306 29.43 -2.24 1.82
N SER A 307 29.62 -2.98 2.92
CA SER A 307 30.79 -3.89 3.01
C SER A 307 30.75 -5.05 2.00
N LYS A 308 29.56 -5.44 1.54
CA LYS A 308 29.39 -6.47 0.47
C LYS A 308 29.11 -5.91 -0.93
N PHE A 309 28.55 -4.70 -1.03
CA PHE A 309 28.18 -4.06 -2.30
C PHE A 309 29.08 -2.90 -2.70
N VAL A 310 30.03 -2.48 -1.86
CA VAL A 310 31.03 -1.44 -2.15
C VAL A 310 31.74 -1.66 -3.49
N PRO A 311 32.15 -2.89 -3.89
CA PRO A 311 32.75 -3.04 -5.22
C PRO A 311 31.80 -2.64 -6.36
N ALA A 312 30.50 -2.83 -6.19
CA ALA A 312 29.50 -2.49 -7.18
C ALA A 312 29.21 -0.98 -7.24
N VAL A 313 29.11 -0.32 -6.09
CA VAL A 313 28.88 1.12 -5.99
C VAL A 313 30.12 1.91 -6.40
N ASP A 314 31.31 1.48 -5.98
CA ASP A 314 32.58 2.11 -6.41
C ASP A 314 32.86 1.89 -7.89
N MET A 315 32.55 0.71 -8.44
CA MET A 315 32.67 0.44 -9.85
C MET A 315 31.67 1.28 -10.65
N TRP A 316 30.43 1.44 -10.17
CA TRP A 316 29.44 2.33 -10.76
C TRP A 316 29.87 3.79 -10.75
N ASN A 317 30.36 4.31 -9.62
CA ASN A 317 30.85 5.68 -9.51
C ASN A 317 32.04 5.91 -10.47
N ARG A 318 32.98 4.96 -10.57
CA ARG A 318 34.08 5.01 -11.54
C ARG A 318 33.63 4.92 -12.98
N ILE A 319 32.54 4.21 -13.27
CA ILE A 319 31.96 4.09 -14.61
C ILE A 319 31.23 5.39 -14.98
N MET A 320 30.47 5.97 -14.05
CA MET A 320 29.78 7.27 -14.26
C MET A 320 30.77 8.42 -14.44
N ASP A 321 31.89 8.45 -13.71
CA ASP A 321 32.94 9.45 -13.86
C ASP A 321 33.75 9.32 -15.16
N LYS A 322 33.78 8.11 -15.75
CA LYS A 322 34.53 7.84 -16.98
C LYS A 322 33.68 7.82 -18.27
N THR A 323 32.36 7.70 -18.18
CA THR A 323 31.52 7.51 -19.37
C THR A 323 30.94 8.81 -19.92
N TYR A 324 31.79 9.70 -20.35
CA TYR A 324 31.52 10.49 -21.53
C TYR A 324 31.82 9.69 -22.85
N ARG A 325 32.19 8.43 -22.78
CA ARG A 325 32.45 7.58 -23.95
C ARG A 325 31.90 6.17 -23.78
N VAL A 326 30.89 5.87 -24.56
CA VAL A 326 30.30 4.62 -25.06
C VAL A 326 31.10 3.32 -24.72
N GLY A 327 30.51 2.51 -23.78
CA GLY A 327 30.81 1.10 -23.56
C GLY A 327 29.57 0.40 -22.97
N PRO A 328 29.42 -0.94 -23.07
CA PRO A 328 28.27 -1.63 -22.50
C PRO A 328 28.24 -1.38 -20.99
N LYS A 329 27.14 -0.78 -20.50
CA LYS A 329 26.94 -0.52 -19.08
C LYS A 329 26.77 -1.87 -18.36
N MET A 330 27.59 -2.15 -17.35
CA MET A 330 27.29 -3.24 -16.41
C MET A 330 26.10 -2.79 -15.54
N GLU A 331 24.94 -3.33 -15.85
CA GLU A 331 23.68 -3.01 -15.17
C GLU A 331 23.44 -3.90 -13.95
N PHE A 332 24.18 -4.99 -13.82
CA PHE A 332 24.03 -6.01 -12.80
C PHE A 332 25.37 -6.41 -12.18
N VAL A 333 25.32 -6.86 -10.93
CA VAL A 333 26.45 -7.45 -10.22
C VAL A 333 26.07 -8.86 -9.76
N ASP A 334 27.01 -9.80 -9.89
CA ASP A 334 26.80 -11.17 -9.42
C ASP A 334 26.53 -11.19 -7.91
N ASN A 335 25.54 -11.96 -7.52
CA ASN A 335 25.13 -12.17 -6.15
C ASN A 335 25.21 -13.65 -5.77
N LYS A 336 25.72 -13.93 -4.57
CA LYS A 336 25.70 -15.26 -3.95
C LYS A 336 24.69 -15.26 -2.79
N PRO A 337 23.42 -15.53 -3.07
CA PRO A 337 22.38 -15.41 -2.05
C PRO A 337 22.44 -16.55 -1.02
N GLU A 338 22.01 -16.26 0.22
CA GLU A 338 21.84 -17.27 1.27
C GLU A 338 20.78 -18.33 0.88
N ASN A 339 19.73 -17.91 0.15
CA ASN A 339 18.64 -18.78 -0.31
C ASN A 339 18.53 -18.79 -1.84
N PRO A 340 19.41 -19.56 -2.56
CA PRO A 340 19.45 -19.55 -4.03
C PRO A 340 18.15 -19.97 -4.72
N HIS A 341 17.27 -20.72 -4.03
CA HIS A 341 15.96 -21.14 -4.54
C HIS A 341 14.88 -20.05 -4.49
N ILE A 342 15.14 -18.92 -3.79
CA ILE A 342 14.22 -17.78 -3.66
C ILE A 342 14.82 -16.52 -4.28
N ASN A 343 16.09 -16.23 -3.95
CA ASN A 343 16.74 -14.98 -4.30
C ASN A 343 17.32 -14.99 -5.71
N TYR A 344 17.48 -13.81 -6.30
CA TYR A 344 18.16 -13.62 -7.57
C TYR A 344 19.66 -13.81 -7.46
N SER A 345 20.28 -14.34 -8.51
CA SER A 345 21.74 -14.48 -8.65
C SER A 345 22.44 -13.24 -9.21
N ARG A 346 21.70 -12.32 -9.83
CA ARG A 346 22.19 -11.02 -10.33
C ARG A 346 21.47 -9.87 -9.59
N ASN A 347 22.21 -8.88 -9.13
CA ASN A 347 21.68 -7.72 -8.43
C ASN A 347 21.69 -6.49 -9.35
N PRO A 348 20.52 -5.90 -9.70
CA PRO A 348 20.49 -4.68 -10.48
C PRO A 348 20.98 -3.48 -9.64
N ILE A 349 21.93 -2.73 -10.20
CA ILE A 349 22.53 -1.55 -9.56
C ILE A 349 21.46 -0.46 -9.31
N SER A 350 20.50 -0.32 -10.22
CA SER A 350 19.34 0.57 -10.04
C SER A 350 18.54 0.27 -8.78
N GLY A 351 18.33 -1.02 -8.47
CA GLY A 351 17.57 -1.43 -7.29
C GLY A 351 18.26 -1.08 -5.97
N ILE A 352 19.60 -1.08 -5.93
CA ILE A 352 20.36 -0.63 -4.75
C ILE A 352 20.05 0.85 -4.46
N ARG A 353 20.01 1.69 -5.50
CA ARG A 353 19.64 3.11 -5.36
C ARG A 353 18.22 3.31 -4.89
N GLU A 354 17.30 2.45 -5.30
CA GLU A 354 15.92 2.52 -4.83
C GLU A 354 15.80 2.16 -3.34
N ILE A 355 16.65 1.26 -2.83
CA ILE A 355 16.76 1.01 -1.39
C ILE A 355 17.29 2.26 -0.65
N GLU A 356 18.32 2.93 -1.19
CA GLU A 356 18.82 4.19 -0.60
C GLU A 356 17.72 5.24 -0.52
N ARG A 357 16.98 5.45 -1.62
CA ARG A 357 15.85 6.39 -1.65
C ARG A 357 14.78 6.05 -0.63
N LEU A 358 14.45 4.76 -0.46
CA LEU A 358 13.53 4.33 0.57
C LEU A 358 14.03 4.69 1.97
N MET A 359 15.31 4.49 2.26
CA MET A 359 15.89 4.80 3.56
C MET A 359 15.95 6.30 3.83
N ASP A 360 16.33 7.10 2.82
CA ASP A 360 16.36 8.56 2.91
C ASP A 360 14.96 9.14 3.15
N ASP A 361 13.93 8.54 2.52
CA ASP A 361 12.54 8.93 2.68
C ASP A 361 11.96 8.48 4.04
N LEU A 362 12.41 7.32 4.57
CA LEU A 362 11.97 6.75 5.84
C LEU A 362 12.54 7.50 7.05
N GLU A 363 13.84 7.82 7.05
CA GLU A 363 14.55 8.36 8.22
C GLU A 363 13.83 9.57 8.87
N PRO A 364 13.42 10.61 8.13
CA PRO A 364 12.72 11.78 8.71
C PRO A 364 11.30 11.48 9.19
N LYS A 365 10.73 10.33 8.85
CA LYS A 365 9.39 9.92 9.26
C LYS A 365 9.40 9.16 10.60
N LEU A 366 10.49 8.47 10.94
CA LEU A 366 10.58 7.65 12.16
C LEU A 366 10.23 8.40 13.44
N PRO A 367 10.65 9.66 13.67
CA PRO A 367 10.28 10.41 14.88
C PRO A 367 8.77 10.69 15.01
N LYS A 368 8.04 10.62 13.91
CA LYS A 368 6.57 10.85 13.88
C LYS A 368 5.77 9.58 14.13
N MET A 369 6.43 8.42 14.19
CA MET A 369 5.78 7.14 14.38
C MET A 369 5.44 6.91 15.86
N ASN A 370 4.16 6.84 16.18
CA ASN A 370 3.63 6.74 17.54
C ASN A 370 2.88 5.42 17.80
N VAL A 371 3.23 4.36 17.09
CA VAL A 371 2.64 3.03 17.28
C VAL A 371 3.62 2.08 17.97
N PRO A 372 3.17 1.09 18.74
CA PRO A 372 4.04 0.07 19.33
C PRO A 372 4.96 -0.55 18.28
N ALA A 373 6.24 -0.69 18.61
CA ALA A 373 7.26 -1.13 17.66
C ALA A 373 8.18 -2.23 18.25
N LEU A 374 8.42 -3.28 17.46
CA LEU A 374 9.41 -4.32 17.76
C LEU A 374 10.51 -4.31 16.70
N ILE A 375 11.74 -4.06 17.09
CA ILE A 375 12.93 -4.15 16.22
C ILE A 375 13.71 -5.40 16.59
N VAL A 376 13.92 -6.27 15.61
CA VAL A 376 14.63 -7.55 15.77
C VAL A 376 15.86 -7.55 14.87
N GLN A 377 17.03 -7.91 15.44
CA GLN A 377 18.28 -7.94 14.69
C GLN A 377 19.13 -9.16 15.03
N SER A 378 19.94 -9.60 14.08
CA SER A 378 21.04 -10.56 14.25
C SER A 378 22.30 -9.83 14.74
N SER A 379 22.98 -10.34 15.78
CA SER A 379 24.14 -9.68 16.38
C SER A 379 25.37 -9.66 15.46
N ARG A 380 25.47 -10.63 14.55
CA ARG A 380 26.57 -10.77 13.57
C ARG A 380 26.01 -10.89 12.15
N ASP A 381 25.03 -10.03 11.83
CA ASP A 381 24.43 -9.95 10.51
C ASP A 381 25.50 -9.51 9.48
N PRO A 382 25.76 -10.34 8.45
CA PRO A 382 26.79 -10.02 7.47
C PRO A 382 26.30 -9.03 6.38
N VAL A 383 25.04 -8.62 6.40
CA VAL A 383 24.41 -7.78 5.37
C VAL A 383 24.02 -6.42 5.96
N VAL A 384 23.37 -6.40 7.12
CA VAL A 384 22.89 -5.19 7.80
C VAL A 384 23.65 -4.99 9.11
N ASP A 385 24.35 -3.86 9.26
CA ASP A 385 25.02 -3.53 10.53
C ASP A 385 23.97 -3.37 11.66
N PRO A 386 24.11 -4.09 12.78
CA PRO A 386 23.24 -3.93 13.94
C PRO A 386 23.12 -2.50 14.48
N LYS A 387 24.14 -1.66 14.23
CA LYS A 387 24.09 -0.23 14.55
C LYS A 387 23.00 0.51 13.78
N GLY A 388 22.72 0.10 12.53
CA GLY A 388 21.65 0.68 11.71
C GLY A 388 20.28 0.41 12.30
N SER A 389 19.98 -0.83 12.64
CA SER A 389 18.71 -1.20 13.30
C SER A 389 18.57 -0.59 14.69
N ARG A 390 19.68 -0.41 15.44
CA ARG A 390 19.68 0.31 16.71
C ARG A 390 19.35 1.79 16.51
N LYS A 391 19.88 2.44 15.48
CA LYS A 391 19.55 3.81 15.12
C LYS A 391 18.06 3.97 14.77
N ILE A 392 17.47 3.00 14.03
CA ILE A 392 16.01 2.98 13.79
C ILE A 392 15.26 2.98 15.13
N PHE A 393 15.60 2.06 16.03
CA PHE A 393 14.98 1.97 17.34
C PHE A 393 15.09 3.29 18.13
N ASP A 394 16.24 3.93 18.13
CA ASP A 394 16.47 5.18 18.87
C ASP A 394 15.64 6.34 18.26
N LEU A 395 15.46 6.39 16.92
CA LEU A 395 14.72 7.43 16.21
C LEU A 395 13.19 7.31 16.29
N ILE A 396 12.64 6.10 16.49
CA ILE A 396 11.17 5.89 16.57
C ILE A 396 10.58 6.71 17.72
N GLY A 397 9.52 7.48 17.42
CA GLY A 397 8.94 8.47 18.35
C GLY A 397 8.17 7.88 19.53
N THR A 398 7.64 6.64 19.42
CA THR A 398 6.91 5.99 20.52
C THR A 398 7.84 5.56 21.65
N ASN A 399 7.31 5.55 22.88
CA ASN A 399 7.95 4.92 24.03
C ASN A 399 7.62 3.41 24.13
N GLU A 400 6.58 2.94 23.47
CA GLU A 400 6.17 1.53 23.40
C GLU A 400 7.00 0.80 22.35
N LYS A 401 8.30 0.65 22.60
CA LYS A 401 9.21 0.01 21.64
C LYS A 401 10.16 -0.99 22.32
N GLN A 402 10.45 -2.07 21.61
CA GLN A 402 11.33 -3.14 22.05
C GLN A 402 12.44 -3.37 21.02
N TYR A 403 13.66 -3.62 21.49
CA TYR A 403 14.80 -4.01 20.67
C TYR A 403 15.28 -5.38 21.11
N VAL A 404 15.28 -6.36 20.20
CA VAL A 404 15.71 -7.73 20.49
C VAL A 404 16.87 -8.10 19.58
N LEU A 405 18.00 -8.45 20.19
CA LEU A 405 19.21 -8.87 19.50
C LEU A 405 19.41 -10.37 19.69
N PHE A 406 19.32 -11.12 18.58
CA PHE A 406 19.58 -12.56 18.58
C PHE A 406 21.01 -12.87 18.18
N ASN A 407 21.59 -13.90 18.80
CA ASN A 407 22.93 -14.37 18.45
C ASN A 407 22.88 -15.31 17.25
N PHE A 408 22.86 -14.72 16.04
CA PHE A 408 23.06 -15.41 14.77
C PHE A 408 24.24 -14.78 14.02
N ASP A 409 24.76 -15.51 13.04
CA ASP A 409 25.84 -15.10 12.13
C ASP A 409 25.40 -15.05 10.67
N ARG A 410 24.08 -14.93 10.46
CA ARG A 410 23.40 -14.84 9.16
C ARG A 410 22.38 -13.71 9.12
N HIS A 411 22.05 -13.26 7.89
CA HIS A 411 21.00 -12.24 7.67
C HIS A 411 19.62 -12.85 7.75
N GLY A 412 19.39 -14.01 7.09
CA GLY A 412 18.09 -14.68 6.98
C GLY A 412 17.64 -15.38 8.25
N ILE A 413 17.37 -14.64 9.33
CA ILE A 413 17.02 -15.19 10.67
C ILE A 413 15.57 -15.67 10.79
N LEU A 414 14.75 -15.48 9.76
CA LEU A 414 13.37 -16.00 9.69
C LEU A 414 13.29 -17.43 9.17
N LEU A 415 14.37 -17.96 8.64
CA LEU A 415 14.46 -19.30 8.07
C LEU A 415 15.53 -20.15 8.77
N GLY A 416 15.37 -21.47 8.73
CA GLY A 416 16.34 -22.43 9.23
C GLY A 416 16.48 -22.49 10.75
N ASP A 417 17.58 -23.08 11.22
CA ASP A 417 17.77 -23.41 12.62
C ASP A 417 17.70 -22.21 13.54
N GLY A 418 16.89 -22.32 14.62
CA GLY A 418 16.72 -21.30 15.64
C GLY A 418 15.75 -20.17 15.28
N SER A 419 15.21 -20.15 14.03
CA SER A 419 14.20 -19.16 13.60
C SER A 419 12.95 -19.16 14.48
N GLN A 420 12.59 -20.30 15.08
CA GLN A 420 11.43 -20.43 15.97
C GLN A 420 11.48 -19.46 17.16
N ARG A 421 12.68 -19.08 17.65
CA ARG A 421 12.81 -18.07 18.72
C ARG A 421 12.39 -16.68 18.24
N VAL A 422 12.76 -16.34 17.00
CA VAL A 422 12.35 -15.07 16.36
C VAL A 422 10.84 -15.08 16.12
N HIS A 423 10.30 -16.18 15.58
CA HIS A 423 8.85 -16.34 15.34
C HIS A 423 8.06 -16.19 16.65
N LYS A 424 8.54 -16.80 17.75
CA LYS A 424 7.91 -16.70 19.07
C LYS A 424 7.90 -15.26 19.57
N THR A 425 9.02 -14.55 19.53
CA THR A 425 9.13 -13.14 19.96
C THR A 425 8.16 -12.25 19.16
N ILE A 426 8.05 -12.46 17.85
CA ILE A 426 7.09 -11.72 17.01
C ILE A 426 5.65 -12.06 17.41
N SER A 427 5.34 -13.35 17.67
CA SER A 427 3.99 -13.75 18.11
C SER A 427 3.61 -13.14 19.46
N GLU A 428 4.53 -13.13 20.42
CA GLU A 428 4.32 -12.51 21.74
C GLU A 428 4.06 -11.00 21.61
N PHE A 429 4.79 -10.31 20.72
CA PHE A 429 4.51 -8.91 20.40
C PHE A 429 3.11 -8.71 19.80
N LEU A 430 2.63 -9.63 18.96
CA LEU A 430 1.31 -9.52 18.33
C LEU A 430 0.14 -9.79 19.31
N GLU A 431 0.37 -10.49 20.41
CA GLU A 431 -0.65 -10.85 21.42
C GLU A 431 -1.17 -9.62 22.21
N GLN A 432 -0.48 -8.49 22.16
CA GLN A 432 -0.93 -7.25 22.83
C GLN A 432 -2.05 -6.50 22.10
N PHE A 433 -2.38 -6.85 20.87
CA PHE A 433 -3.38 -6.18 20.03
C PHE A 433 -4.68 -7.00 19.96
#